data_5593e6d67900da3d4ebdd7736bb151e3
#
_entry.id   5593e6d67900da3d4ebdd7736bb151e3
#
_cell.length_a   1.000
_cell.length_b   1.000
_cell.length_c   1.000
_cell.angle_alpha   90.00
_cell.angle_beta   90.00
_cell.angle_gamma   90.00
#
_symmetry.space_group_name_H-M   'P 1'
#
loop_
_entity.id
_entity.type
_entity.pdbx_description
1 polymer ?
#
loop_
_entity_poly.entity_id
_entity_poly.type
_entity_poly.pdbx_seq_one_letter_code
_entity_poly.pdbx_strand_id
1 'polypeptide(L)'
;MGTDALRAPFDGPAGTSLLVVDDDAFIARLLEIECTAAGYEVRTAGSGDRALELAQERCPDLILADVMMPNMDGFELTRRLRMDERTAAARVILLTARGLSADRLEGFAVGADDYVIKPFDTPELLARIGEVLARPRTTTQPA
;
A
#
# COMPACT_ATOMS: atom_id res chain seq x y z
N MET A 1 -14.48 -23.00 -2.70
CA MET A 1 -15.07 -23.11 -3.16
C MET A 1 -15.71 -22.10 -3.86
N GLY A 2 -16.71 -21.85 -4.00
CA GLY A 2 -17.31 -20.94 -4.83
C GLY A 2 -16.86 -19.53 -4.73
N THR A 3 -16.21 -19.20 -3.68
CA THR A 3 -15.78 -17.89 -3.51
C THR A 3 -14.81 -17.47 -4.51
N ASP A 4 -13.96 -18.34 -4.93
CA ASP A 4 -12.95 -17.97 -5.90
C ASP A 4 -13.58 -17.58 -7.20
N ALA A 5 -14.63 -18.23 -7.58
CA ALA A 5 -15.26 -17.89 -8.83
C ALA A 5 -15.86 -16.51 -8.78
N LEU A 6 -16.26 -16.06 -7.61
CA LEU A 6 -16.82 -14.75 -7.50
C LEU A 6 -15.78 -13.66 -7.53
N ARG A 7 -14.54 -14.02 -7.45
CA ARG A 7 -13.49 -13.04 -7.51
C ARG A 7 -12.88 -13.01 -8.86
N ALA A 8 -13.59 -13.38 -9.83
CA ALA A 8 -13.08 -13.56 -11.16
C ALA A 8 -12.26 -12.44 -11.74
N PRO A 9 -12.60 -11.19 -11.60
CA PRO A 9 -11.79 -10.19 -12.26
C PRO A 9 -10.43 -9.95 -11.65
N PHE A 10 -10.15 -10.60 -10.54
CA PHE A 10 -8.92 -10.35 -9.84
C PHE A 10 -7.77 -11.07 -10.49
N ASP A 11 -6.72 -10.37 -10.80
CA ASP A 11 -5.57 -10.95 -11.44
C ASP A 11 -4.50 -11.46 -10.51
N GLY A 12 -4.50 -11.13 -9.30
CA GLY A 12 -3.46 -11.55 -8.38
C GLY A 12 -3.70 -12.92 -7.81
N PRO A 13 -2.75 -13.46 -7.08
CA PRO A 13 -2.94 -14.73 -6.41
C PRO A 13 -4.04 -14.62 -5.36
N ALA A 14 -4.75 -15.71 -5.16
CA ALA A 14 -5.80 -15.72 -4.16
C ALA A 14 -5.22 -15.35 -2.80
N GLY A 15 -5.90 -14.54 -2.06
CA GLY A 15 -5.46 -14.14 -0.75
C GLY A 15 -4.46 -12.99 -0.72
N THR A 16 -4.26 -12.32 -1.84
CA THR A 16 -3.38 -11.15 -1.85
C THR A 16 -3.95 -10.09 -0.91
N SER A 17 -3.13 -9.62 0.01
CA SER A 17 -3.60 -8.73 1.04
C SER A 17 -3.04 -7.34 0.91
N LEU A 18 -3.90 -6.37 1.12
CA LEU A 18 -3.54 -4.96 1.11
C LEU A 18 -3.80 -4.35 2.47
N LEU A 19 -2.98 -3.38 2.85
CA LEU A 19 -3.23 -2.59 4.02
C LEU A 19 -3.33 -1.14 3.58
N VAL A 20 -4.46 -0.50 3.82
CA VAL A 20 -4.69 0.90 3.45
C VAL A 20 -4.49 1.75 4.68
N VAL A 21 -3.62 2.75 4.59
CA VAL A 21 -3.28 3.60 5.72
C VAL A 21 -3.61 5.04 5.38
N ASP A 22 -4.59 5.61 6.06
CA ASP A 22 -5.01 6.97 5.82
C ASP A 22 -5.72 7.47 7.07
N ASP A 23 -5.39 8.66 7.54
CA ASP A 23 -6.04 9.20 8.72
C ASP A 23 -7.43 9.74 8.41
N ASP A 24 -7.77 9.88 7.14
CA ASP A 24 -9.11 10.26 6.74
C ASP A 24 -9.94 8.98 6.61
N ALA A 25 -10.82 8.76 7.56
CA ALA A 25 -11.61 7.52 7.60
C ALA A 25 -12.49 7.34 6.36
N PHE A 26 -12.95 8.44 5.76
CA PHE A 26 -13.77 8.34 4.57
C PHE A 26 -12.96 7.80 3.39
N ILE A 27 -11.76 8.32 3.21
CA ILE A 27 -10.89 7.86 2.12
C ILE A 27 -10.48 6.41 2.35
N ALA A 28 -10.13 6.06 3.58
CA ALA A 28 -9.74 4.68 3.89
C ALA A 28 -10.88 3.73 3.57
N ARG A 29 -12.11 4.10 3.93
CA ARG A 29 -13.26 3.25 3.68
C ARG A 29 -13.53 3.11 2.19
N LEU A 30 -13.42 4.20 1.45
CA LEU A 30 -13.64 4.16 0.02
C LEU A 30 -12.63 3.23 -0.65
N LEU A 31 -11.37 3.34 -0.29
CA LEU A 31 -10.34 2.49 -0.86
C LEU A 31 -10.55 1.03 -0.45
N GLU A 32 -10.99 0.81 0.78
CA GLU A 32 -11.29 -0.54 1.22
C GLU A 32 -12.37 -1.18 0.35
N ILE A 33 -13.43 -0.43 0.09
CA ILE A 33 -14.53 -0.95 -0.72
C ILE A 33 -14.06 -1.25 -2.12
N GLU A 34 -13.31 -0.34 -2.72
CA GLU A 34 -12.89 -0.51 -4.10
C GLU A 34 -11.87 -1.61 -4.28
N CYS A 35 -10.93 -1.72 -3.38
CA CYS A 35 -9.95 -2.77 -3.49
C CYS A 35 -10.54 -4.14 -3.16
N THR A 36 -11.47 -4.19 -2.21
CA THR A 36 -12.16 -5.44 -1.92
C THR A 36 -12.96 -5.89 -3.14
N ALA A 37 -13.61 -4.96 -3.82
CA ALA A 37 -14.37 -5.31 -5.01
C ALA A 37 -13.47 -5.84 -6.11
N ALA A 38 -12.21 -5.45 -6.13
CA ALA A 38 -11.26 -5.94 -7.10
C ALA A 38 -10.66 -7.30 -6.73
N GLY A 39 -11.00 -7.84 -5.58
CA GLY A 39 -10.57 -9.17 -5.20
C GLY A 39 -9.51 -9.25 -4.12
N TYR A 40 -9.07 -8.13 -3.59
CA TYR A 40 -8.05 -8.13 -2.55
C TYR A 40 -8.66 -8.31 -1.16
N GLU A 41 -7.85 -8.83 -0.25
CA GLU A 41 -8.21 -8.84 1.16
C GLU A 41 -7.66 -7.54 1.74
N VAL A 42 -8.51 -6.72 2.32
CA VAL A 42 -8.10 -5.37 2.70
C VAL A 42 -8.28 -5.16 4.19
N ARG A 43 -7.22 -4.63 4.81
CA ARG A 43 -7.30 -4.12 6.18
C ARG A 43 -7.02 -2.64 6.12
N THR A 44 -7.48 -1.87 7.10
CA THR A 44 -7.24 -0.44 7.13
C THR A 44 -6.62 -0.03 8.45
N ALA A 45 -5.85 1.03 8.41
CA ALA A 45 -5.27 1.63 9.60
C ALA A 45 -5.39 3.13 9.50
N GLY A 46 -5.71 3.78 10.61
CA GLY A 46 -5.88 5.22 10.61
C GLY A 46 -4.63 6.00 11.00
N SER A 47 -3.53 5.33 11.22
CA SER A 47 -2.27 6.00 11.57
C SER A 47 -1.11 5.10 11.24
N GLY A 48 0.07 5.68 11.22
CA GLY A 48 1.28 4.91 10.98
C GLY A 48 1.54 3.89 12.08
N ASP A 49 1.27 4.26 13.33
CA ASP A 49 1.47 3.34 14.44
C ASP A 49 0.58 2.12 14.31
N ARG A 50 -0.68 2.35 13.98
CA ARG A 50 -1.60 1.24 13.83
C ARG A 50 -1.21 0.37 12.63
N ALA A 51 -0.74 1.01 11.56
CA ALA A 51 -0.29 0.29 10.39
C ALA A 51 0.87 -0.64 10.73
N LEU A 52 1.81 -0.17 11.53
CA LEU A 52 2.94 -0.99 11.92
C LEU A 52 2.47 -2.19 12.74
N GLU A 53 1.54 -1.98 13.66
CA GLU A 53 1.02 -3.08 14.45
C GLU A 53 0.39 -4.14 13.57
N LEU A 54 -0.46 -3.71 12.65
CA LEU A 54 -1.15 -4.65 11.78
C LEU A 54 -0.20 -5.37 10.85
N ALA A 55 0.80 -4.67 10.34
CA ALA A 55 1.77 -5.27 9.43
C ALA A 55 2.66 -6.26 10.15
N GLN A 56 2.97 -6.00 11.40
CA GLN A 56 3.80 -6.91 12.18
C GLN A 56 3.03 -8.18 12.55
N GLU A 57 1.73 -8.06 12.76
CA GLU A 57 0.91 -9.23 13.05
C GLU A 57 0.83 -10.13 11.84
N ARG A 58 0.61 -9.56 10.69
CA ARG A 58 0.57 -10.29 9.44
C ARG A 58 0.98 -9.34 8.33
N CYS A 59 2.13 -9.57 7.75
CA CYS A 59 2.67 -8.67 6.74
C CYS A 59 1.79 -8.68 5.50
N PRO A 60 1.30 -7.52 5.07
CA PRO A 60 0.50 -7.48 3.85
C PRO A 60 1.40 -7.60 2.62
N ASP A 61 0.81 -7.94 1.51
CA ASP A 61 1.57 -7.98 0.27
C ASP A 61 1.87 -6.58 -0.23
N LEU A 62 0.97 -5.64 0.03
CA LEU A 62 1.17 -4.27 -0.41
C LEU A 62 0.49 -3.31 0.55
N ILE A 63 1.11 -2.17 0.77
CA ILE A 63 0.57 -1.12 1.62
C ILE A 63 0.33 0.11 0.78
N LEU A 64 -0.87 0.68 0.88
CA LEU A 64 -1.19 1.97 0.28
C LEU A 64 -1.20 2.96 1.43
N ALA A 65 -0.32 3.91 1.44
CA ALA A 65 -0.22 4.83 2.57
C ALA A 65 -0.23 6.27 2.11
N ASP A 66 -1.06 7.07 2.74
CA ASP A 66 -1.07 8.49 2.49
C ASP A 66 0.23 9.09 3.05
N VAL A 67 0.82 10.00 2.33
CA VAL A 67 2.03 10.66 2.78
C VAL A 67 1.71 11.60 3.94
N MET A 68 0.62 12.35 3.83
CA MET A 68 0.32 13.40 4.79
C MET A 68 -0.55 12.90 5.92
N MET A 69 0.08 12.43 6.98
CA MET A 69 -0.63 11.98 8.17
C MET A 69 0.03 12.61 9.39
N PRO A 70 -0.72 12.86 10.45
CA PRO A 70 -0.13 13.44 11.67
C PRO A 70 0.75 12.41 12.37
N ASN A 71 1.72 12.90 13.07
CA ASN A 71 2.64 12.12 13.89
C ASN A 71 3.63 11.31 13.09
N MET A 72 3.18 10.34 12.32
CA MET A 72 4.06 9.54 11.48
C MET A 72 3.51 9.64 10.07
N ASP A 73 4.23 10.27 9.17
CA ASP A 73 3.78 10.39 7.79
C ASP A 73 4.12 9.12 7.00
N GLY A 74 3.75 9.09 5.74
CA GLY A 74 3.96 7.91 4.91
C GLY A 74 5.42 7.60 4.67
N PHE A 75 6.28 8.62 4.65
CA PHE A 75 7.71 8.38 4.45
C PHE A 75 8.31 7.70 5.68
N GLU A 76 7.95 8.17 6.85
CA GLU A 76 8.46 7.56 8.08
C GLU A 76 7.92 6.15 8.25
N LEU A 77 6.65 5.95 7.93
CA LEU A 77 6.07 4.61 7.97
C LEU A 77 6.87 3.67 7.07
N THR A 78 7.15 4.10 5.86
CA THR A 78 7.91 3.27 4.91
C THR A 78 9.28 2.93 5.46
N ARG A 79 9.95 3.93 6.03
CA ARG A 79 11.27 3.70 6.60
C ARG A 79 11.21 2.64 7.70
N ARG A 80 10.23 2.73 8.57
CA ARG A 80 10.11 1.77 9.66
C ARG A 80 9.77 0.38 9.18
N LEU A 81 8.93 0.30 8.14
CA LEU A 81 8.61 -1.00 7.55
C LEU A 81 9.86 -1.67 7.00
N ARG A 82 10.74 -0.90 6.37
CA ARG A 82 11.95 -1.46 5.78
C ARG A 82 12.97 -1.89 6.82
N MET A 83 12.91 -1.31 8.02
CA MET A 83 13.86 -1.63 9.05
C MET A 83 13.48 -2.86 9.88
N ASP A 84 12.28 -3.38 9.73
CA ASP A 84 11.80 -4.52 10.50
C ASP A 84 11.72 -5.71 9.55
N GLU A 85 12.46 -6.78 9.85
CA GLU A 85 12.47 -7.93 8.96
C GLU A 85 11.10 -8.54 8.78
N ARG A 86 10.19 -8.36 9.71
CA ARG A 86 8.84 -8.90 9.56
C ARG A 86 8.04 -8.19 8.48
N THR A 87 8.42 -6.96 8.14
CA THR A 87 7.65 -6.13 7.20
C THR A 87 8.48 -5.61 6.05
N ALA A 88 9.77 -5.87 6.05
CA ALA A 88 10.66 -5.25 5.06
C ALA A 88 10.33 -5.60 3.63
N ALA A 89 9.66 -6.72 3.41
CA ALA A 89 9.37 -7.16 2.05
C ALA A 89 8.03 -6.66 1.52
N ALA A 90 7.22 -6.01 2.35
CA ALA A 90 5.94 -5.49 1.89
C ALA A 90 6.17 -4.43 0.83
N ARG A 91 5.39 -4.45 -0.23
CA ARG A 91 5.47 -3.39 -1.21
C ARG A 91 4.72 -2.18 -0.71
N VAL A 92 5.19 -0.99 -1.07
CA VAL A 92 4.58 0.25 -0.58
C VAL A 92 4.32 1.18 -1.74
N ILE A 93 3.07 1.63 -1.86
CA ILE A 93 2.70 2.70 -2.77
C ILE A 93 2.29 3.88 -1.90
N LEU A 94 2.93 5.02 -2.10
CA LEU A 94 2.59 6.22 -1.36
C LEU A 94 1.58 7.05 -2.15
N LEU A 95 0.57 7.56 -1.45
CA LEU A 95 -0.43 8.42 -2.07
C LEU A 95 -0.14 9.84 -1.62
N THR A 96 0.02 10.74 -2.56
CA THR A 96 0.41 12.10 -2.22
C THR A 96 -0.37 13.10 -3.05
N ALA A 97 -0.73 14.21 -2.42
CA ALA A 97 -1.39 15.29 -3.12
C ALA A 97 -0.38 16.20 -3.81
N ARG A 98 0.88 16.05 -3.48
CA ARG A 98 1.91 16.90 -4.07
C ARG A 98 2.62 16.14 -5.15
N GLY A 99 2.60 16.62 -6.34
CA GLY A 99 3.24 15.93 -7.44
C GLY A 99 4.62 16.44 -7.72
N LEU A 100 5.31 16.89 -6.70
CA LEU A 100 6.61 17.51 -6.92
C LEU A 100 7.72 16.51 -6.91
N SER A 101 8.77 16.83 -7.63
CA SER A 101 9.95 15.98 -7.69
C SER A 101 10.54 15.71 -6.33
N ALA A 102 10.47 16.66 -5.43
CA ALA A 102 11.01 16.48 -4.09
C ALA A 102 10.29 15.38 -3.35
N ASP A 103 8.97 15.31 -3.47
CA ASP A 103 8.22 14.26 -2.82
C ASP A 103 8.57 12.92 -3.42
N ARG A 104 8.72 12.86 -4.73
CA ARG A 104 9.09 11.63 -5.40
C ARG A 104 10.44 11.12 -4.92
N LEU A 105 11.41 12.02 -4.87
CA LEU A 105 12.73 11.63 -4.43
C LEU A 105 12.72 11.14 -3.00
N GLU A 106 11.98 11.81 -2.14
CA GLU A 106 11.93 11.42 -0.75
C GLU A 106 11.29 10.04 -0.59
N GLY A 107 10.22 9.79 -1.32
CA GLY A 107 9.54 8.50 -1.25
C GLY A 107 10.43 7.35 -1.68
N PHE A 108 11.14 7.52 -2.78
CA PHE A 108 12.03 6.46 -3.23
C PHE A 108 13.25 6.33 -2.34
N ALA A 109 13.67 7.42 -1.73
CA ALA A 109 14.81 7.36 -0.82
C ALA A 109 14.52 6.53 0.42
N VAL A 110 13.24 6.43 0.84
CA VAL A 110 12.89 5.59 1.98
C VAL A 110 12.45 4.20 1.57
N GLY A 111 12.47 3.89 0.29
CA GLY A 111 12.19 2.53 -0.15
C GLY A 111 10.78 2.25 -0.62
N ALA A 112 10.04 3.27 -1.00
CA ALA A 112 8.72 3.04 -1.59
C ALA A 112 8.88 2.42 -2.98
N ASP A 113 7.92 1.60 -3.36
CA ASP A 113 7.96 0.95 -4.68
C ASP A 113 7.35 1.83 -5.76
N ASP A 114 6.42 2.69 -5.38
CA ASP A 114 5.80 3.58 -6.34
C ASP A 114 5.04 4.64 -5.57
N TYR A 115 4.50 5.62 -6.28
CA TYR A 115 3.61 6.55 -5.63
C TYR A 115 2.61 7.07 -6.64
N VAL A 116 1.46 7.46 -6.16
CA VAL A 116 0.35 7.90 -6.99
C VAL A 116 -0.09 9.27 -6.49
N ILE A 117 -0.28 10.19 -7.41
CA ILE A 117 -0.63 11.56 -7.07
C ILE A 117 -2.14 11.71 -6.99
N LYS A 118 -2.61 12.33 -5.93
CA LYS A 118 -4.04 12.62 -5.79
C LYS A 118 -4.34 13.90 -6.58
N PRO A 119 -5.49 14.00 -7.17
CA PRO A 119 -6.54 12.99 -7.20
C PRO A 119 -6.24 11.92 -8.24
N PHE A 120 -6.66 10.71 -7.95
CA PHE A 120 -6.50 9.62 -8.90
C PHE A 120 -7.85 8.97 -9.08
N ASP A 121 -8.04 8.24 -10.17
CA ASP A 121 -9.27 7.48 -10.31
C ASP A 121 -8.98 6.03 -9.92
N THR A 122 -10.03 5.29 -9.62
CA THR A 122 -9.90 3.92 -9.16
C THR A 122 -9.22 3.02 -10.17
N PRO A 123 -9.57 3.06 -11.45
CA PRO A 123 -8.88 2.20 -12.42
C PRO A 123 -7.38 2.47 -12.47
N GLU A 124 -6.98 3.71 -12.37
CA GLU A 124 -5.56 4.05 -12.38
C GLU A 124 -4.86 3.48 -11.16
N LEU A 125 -5.46 3.61 -9.99
CA LEU A 125 -4.87 3.09 -8.78
C LEU A 125 -4.76 1.57 -8.83
N LEU A 126 -5.83 0.91 -9.25
CA LEU A 126 -5.82 -0.54 -9.32
C LEU A 126 -4.77 -1.04 -10.32
N ALA A 127 -4.58 -0.32 -11.42
CA ALA A 127 -3.56 -0.68 -12.38
C ALA A 127 -2.16 -0.59 -11.77
N ARG A 128 -1.91 0.45 -10.97
CA ARG A 128 -0.63 0.59 -10.32
C ARG A 128 -0.40 -0.48 -9.28
N ILE A 129 -1.42 -0.84 -8.53
CA ILE A 129 -1.31 -1.91 -7.56
C ILE A 129 -0.92 -3.21 -8.27
N GLY A 130 -1.60 -3.53 -9.35
CA GLY A 130 -1.29 -4.75 -10.11
C GLY A 130 0.12 -4.74 -10.65
N GLU A 131 0.57 -3.60 -11.17
CA GLU A 131 1.93 -3.48 -11.69
C GLU A 131 2.96 -3.71 -10.60
N VAL A 132 2.77 -3.10 -9.45
CA VAL A 132 3.75 -3.22 -8.37
C VAL A 132 3.77 -4.66 -7.85
N LEU A 133 2.62 -5.28 -7.71
CA LEU A 133 2.56 -6.65 -7.23
C LEU A 133 3.20 -7.64 -8.23
N ALA A 134 3.17 -7.30 -9.49
CA ALA A 134 3.73 -8.18 -10.52
C ALA A 134 5.23 -8.05 -10.67
N ARG A 135 5.84 -7.02 -10.10
CA ARG A 135 7.29 -6.84 -10.24
C ARG A 135 8.03 -7.91 -9.46
N PRO A 136 9.09 -8.43 -10.00
CA PRO A 136 9.88 -9.38 -9.24
C PRO A 136 10.42 -8.70 -8.00
N ARG A 137 10.48 -9.45 -6.90
CA ARG A 137 11.03 -8.90 -5.70
C ARG A 137 12.52 -8.89 -5.84
N THR A 138 13.14 -7.76 -5.71
CA THR A 138 14.54 -7.72 -5.88
C THR A 138 15.18 -7.95 -4.63
N THR A 139 16.10 -8.78 -4.66
CA THR A 139 16.68 -9.07 -3.46
C THR A 139 17.67 -8.14 -3.16
N THR A 140 17.93 -7.30 -3.97
CA THR A 140 18.91 -6.44 -3.66
C THR A 140 18.55 -5.44 -2.90
N GLN A 141 17.65 -5.36 -2.50
CA GLN A 141 17.27 -4.43 -1.89
C GLN A 141 17.98 -4.18 -0.98
N PRO A 142 18.43 -3.68 -0.68
CA PRO A 142 19.05 -3.25 0.03
C PRO A 142 19.58 -3.06 0.46
N ALA A 143 19.77 -3.21 0.28
CA ALA A 143 20.42 -3.19 0.91
C ALA A 143 20.63 -2.51 1.38
#